data_34c9ffe13fce99db0ee6f60006795264
#
_entry.id   34c9ffe13fce99db0ee6f60006795264
#
_cell.length_a   1.000
_cell.length_b   1.000
_cell.length_c   1.000
_cell.angle_alpha   90.00
_cell.angle_beta   90.00
_cell.angle_gamma   90.00
#
_symmetry.space_group_name_H-M   'P 1'
#
loop_
_entity.id
_entity.type
_entity.pdbx_description
1 polymer ?
#
loop_
_entity_poly.entity_id
_entity_poly.type
_entity_poly.pdbx_seq_one_letter_code
_entity_poly.pdbx_strand_id
1 'polypeptide(L)'
;MLRFFKYFLLVPVVVLLGFIVAEKLDLAGTAHHIMGVDAAAAGAVPNPDWETLNPIGCRYRFNLGPGEFTRLQQEQLPQETGWLKKNPADKLYFPGISEVTTPDTEVYVNTDLPYRVRWVVYNPKTELLYLGYYSH
;
A
#
# COMPACT_ATOMS: atom_id res chain seq x y z
N MET A 1 -13.65 43.46 17.76
CA MET A 1 -13.66 42.15 18.48
C MET A 1 -14.23 41.01 17.67
N LEU A 2 -15.31 41.18 16.93
CA LEU A 2 -15.89 40.14 16.07
C LEU A 2 -14.96 39.65 14.97
N ARG A 3 -14.03 40.47 14.47
CA ARG A 3 -13.04 40.04 13.46
C ARG A 3 -11.97 39.12 14.03
N PHE A 4 -11.61 39.25 15.30
CA PHE A 4 -10.65 38.36 15.99
C PHE A 4 -11.23 36.94 16.20
N PHE A 5 -12.53 36.86 16.47
CA PHE A 5 -13.19 35.55 16.67
C PHE A 5 -13.28 34.72 15.39
N LYS A 6 -13.48 35.36 14.23
CA LYS A 6 -13.49 34.65 12.93
C LYS A 6 -12.14 34.05 12.60
N TYR A 7 -11.05 34.73 12.84
CA TYR A 7 -9.70 34.27 12.60
C TYR A 7 -9.27 33.17 13.60
N PHE A 8 -9.74 33.27 14.82
CA PHE A 8 -9.44 32.31 15.87
C PHE A 8 -10.07 30.94 15.62
N LEU A 9 -11.24 30.88 14.99
CA LEU A 9 -11.91 29.64 14.60
C LEU A 9 -11.37 29.05 13.28
N LEU A 10 -10.79 29.89 12.42
CA LEU A 10 -10.28 29.45 11.12
C LEU A 10 -8.95 28.69 11.24
N VAL A 11 -8.10 29.06 12.19
CA VAL A 11 -6.78 28.44 12.39
C VAL A 11 -6.89 26.96 12.74
N PRO A 12 -7.71 26.51 13.72
CA PRO A 12 -7.86 25.07 14.00
C PRO A 12 -8.43 24.29 12.83
N VAL A 13 -9.35 24.87 12.06
CA VAL A 13 -9.95 24.24 10.89
C VAL A 13 -8.91 24.04 9.78
N VAL A 14 -8.08 25.06 9.51
CA VAL A 14 -7.00 24.96 8.52
C VAL A 14 -5.95 23.94 8.95
N VAL A 15 -5.58 23.90 10.22
CA VAL A 15 -4.63 22.91 10.75
C VAL A 15 -5.21 21.49 10.63
N LEU A 16 -6.48 21.30 10.95
CA LEU A 16 -7.16 20.01 10.83
C LEU A 16 -7.23 19.54 9.37
N LEU A 17 -7.58 20.43 8.44
CA LEU A 17 -7.60 20.14 7.02
C LEU A 17 -6.21 19.83 6.49
N GLY A 18 -5.18 20.54 6.93
CA GLY A 18 -3.79 20.26 6.59
C GLY A 18 -3.34 18.88 7.08
N PHE A 19 -3.76 18.46 8.27
CA PHE A 19 -3.50 17.13 8.81
C PHE A 19 -4.15 16.03 7.97
N ILE A 20 -5.41 16.18 7.60
CA ILE A 20 -6.15 15.21 6.78
C ILE A 20 -5.51 15.09 5.40
N VAL A 21 -5.13 16.21 4.77
CA VAL A 21 -4.46 16.21 3.46
C VAL A 21 -3.09 15.58 3.57
N ALA A 22 -2.32 15.87 4.62
CA ALA A 22 -1.00 15.28 4.85
C ALA A 22 -1.08 13.77 5.04
N GLU A 23 -2.05 13.25 5.79
CA GLU A 23 -2.27 11.82 5.96
C GLU A 23 -2.59 11.13 4.63
N LYS A 24 -3.43 11.73 3.79
CA LYS A 24 -3.75 11.18 2.46
C LYS A 24 -2.57 11.22 1.50
N LEU A 25 -1.73 12.26 1.58
CA LEU A 25 -0.54 12.40 0.75
C LEU A 25 0.60 11.48 1.18
N ASP A 26 0.62 11.05 2.46
CA ASP A 26 1.66 10.16 3.01
C ASP A 26 1.27 8.68 2.99
N LEU A 27 0.35 8.29 2.12
CA LEU A 27 -0.09 6.90 1.98
C LEU A 27 1.08 5.97 1.63
N ALA A 28 1.97 6.41 0.74
CA ALA A 28 3.15 5.65 0.34
C ALA A 28 4.13 5.49 1.51
N GLY A 29 4.33 6.53 2.33
CA GLY A 29 5.17 6.48 3.52
C GLY A 29 4.60 5.53 4.59
N THR A 30 3.30 5.57 4.81
CA THR A 30 2.62 4.66 5.74
C THR A 30 2.74 3.21 5.25
N ALA A 31 2.49 2.96 3.97
CA ALA A 31 2.64 1.64 3.39
C ALA A 31 4.09 1.13 3.51
N HIS A 32 5.08 1.99 3.25
CA HIS A 32 6.48 1.65 3.39
C HIS A 32 6.83 1.24 4.83
N HIS A 33 6.38 2.00 5.80
CA HIS A 33 6.65 1.71 7.21
C HIS A 33 6.11 0.35 7.65
N ILE A 34 4.91 -0.01 7.19
CA ILE A 34 4.26 -1.27 7.53
C ILE A 34 4.80 -2.43 6.70
N MET A 35 4.95 -2.22 5.40
CA MET A 35 5.26 -3.27 4.43
C MET A 35 6.75 -3.53 4.26
N GLY A 36 7.60 -2.57 4.56
CA GLY A 36 9.01 -2.62 4.23
C GLY A 36 9.31 -2.47 2.74
N VAL A 37 8.32 -2.03 1.95
CA VAL A 37 8.43 -1.77 0.51
C VAL A 37 8.20 -0.30 0.26
N ASP A 38 9.17 0.37 -0.35
CA ASP A 38 9.07 1.78 -0.69
C ASP A 38 8.51 1.94 -2.11
N ALA A 39 7.20 2.02 -2.19
CA ALA A 39 6.50 2.21 -3.47
C ALA A 39 6.83 3.55 -4.12
N ALA A 40 6.99 4.60 -3.33
CA ALA A 40 7.31 5.95 -3.84
C ALA A 40 8.70 5.99 -4.49
N ALA A 41 9.69 5.31 -3.92
CA ALA A 41 11.03 5.20 -4.51
C ALA A 41 11.01 4.46 -5.85
N ALA A 42 10.06 3.57 -6.05
CA ALA A 42 9.86 2.86 -7.32
C ALA A 42 9.09 3.70 -8.37
N GLY A 43 8.59 4.87 -7.99
CA GLY A 43 7.80 5.73 -8.88
C GLY A 43 6.30 5.49 -8.83
N ALA A 44 5.81 4.74 -7.84
CA ALA A 44 4.40 4.50 -7.67
C ALA A 44 3.65 5.77 -7.24
N VAL A 45 2.48 5.98 -7.83
CA VAL A 45 1.60 7.10 -7.48
C VAL A 45 0.42 6.53 -6.69
N PRO A 46 0.11 7.05 -5.48
CA PRO A 46 -1.02 6.58 -4.71
C PRO A 46 -2.32 6.68 -5.50
N ASN A 47 -3.05 5.58 -5.54
CA ASN A 47 -4.42 5.58 -6.05
C ASN A 47 -5.34 5.82 -4.84
N PRO A 48 -6.28 6.78 -4.89
CA PRO A 48 -7.01 7.23 -3.71
C PRO A 48 -7.87 6.18 -3.02
N ASP A 49 -8.11 5.04 -3.68
CA ASP A 49 -8.92 3.97 -3.08
C ASP A 49 -8.01 2.99 -2.32
N TRP A 50 -7.90 3.20 -1.03
CA TRP A 50 -7.36 2.22 -0.11
C TRP A 50 -8.49 1.53 0.65
N GLU A 51 -8.32 0.26 0.98
CA GLU A 51 -9.32 -0.51 1.69
C GLU A 51 -8.76 -1.07 2.99
N THR A 52 -9.51 -0.90 4.06
CA THR A 52 -9.25 -1.60 5.31
C THR A 52 -9.85 -3.00 5.18
N LEU A 53 -9.01 -4.01 5.32
CA LEU A 53 -9.44 -5.40 5.31
C LEU A 53 -9.88 -5.77 6.73
N ASN A 54 -11.13 -6.18 6.85
CA ASN A 54 -11.75 -6.50 8.13
C ASN A 54 -11.15 -7.78 8.76
N PRO A 55 -10.86 -7.80 10.09
CA PRO A 55 -10.72 -6.65 10.98
C PRO A 55 -9.26 -6.22 11.18
N ILE A 56 -8.30 -6.94 10.64
CA ILE A 56 -6.92 -6.98 11.10
C ILE A 56 -5.89 -6.76 9.98
N GLY A 57 -6.32 -6.23 8.83
CA GLY A 57 -5.44 -5.98 7.71
C GLY A 57 -5.74 -4.68 6.99
N CYS A 58 -4.89 -4.36 6.05
CA CYS A 58 -5.05 -3.20 5.18
C CYS A 58 -4.49 -3.49 3.80
N ARG A 59 -5.07 -2.89 2.79
CA ARG A 59 -4.62 -2.98 1.41
C ARG A 59 -4.49 -1.59 0.82
N TYR A 60 -3.33 -1.29 0.26
CA TYR A 60 -3.03 -0.03 -0.40
C TYR A 60 -2.93 -0.25 -1.90
N ARG A 61 -3.40 0.72 -2.67
CA ARG A 61 -3.39 0.65 -4.12
C ARG A 61 -2.57 1.80 -4.70
N PHE A 62 -1.74 1.48 -5.69
CA PHE A 62 -0.88 2.45 -6.38
C PHE A 62 -0.96 2.23 -7.88
N ASN A 63 -0.72 3.30 -8.64
CA ASN A 63 -0.43 3.19 -10.06
C ASN A 63 1.08 3.03 -10.25
N LEU A 64 1.49 2.05 -11.02
CA LEU A 64 2.90 1.76 -11.26
C LEU A 64 3.07 1.14 -12.64
N GLY A 65 3.99 1.71 -13.45
CA GLY A 65 4.31 1.17 -14.77
C GLY A 65 5.07 -0.15 -14.68
N PRO A 66 5.03 -0.98 -15.76
CA PRO A 66 5.71 -2.27 -15.76
C PRO A 66 7.23 -2.19 -15.57
N GLY A 67 7.87 -1.17 -16.14
CA GLY A 67 9.31 -0.95 -15.98
C GLY A 67 9.69 -0.58 -14.55
N GLU A 68 8.90 0.24 -13.91
CA GLU A 68 9.07 0.62 -12.51
C GLU A 68 8.80 -0.57 -11.58
N PHE A 69 7.84 -1.42 -11.91
CA PHE A 69 7.59 -2.64 -11.15
C PHE A 69 8.78 -3.61 -11.26
N THR A 70 9.36 -3.77 -12.44
CA THR A 70 10.56 -4.61 -12.62
C THR A 70 11.69 -4.13 -11.72
N ARG A 71 11.89 -2.82 -11.61
CA ARG A 71 12.89 -2.24 -10.72
C ARG A 71 12.56 -2.49 -9.25
N LEU A 72 11.32 -2.31 -8.83
CA LEU A 72 10.87 -2.63 -7.48
C LEU A 72 11.10 -4.10 -7.16
N GLN A 73 10.77 -4.98 -8.08
CA GLN A 73 10.96 -6.42 -7.96
C GLN A 73 12.44 -6.79 -7.74
N GLN A 74 13.35 -6.16 -8.48
CA GLN A 74 14.78 -6.42 -8.38
C GLN A 74 15.41 -5.81 -7.13
N GLU A 75 14.99 -4.62 -6.75
CA GLU A 75 15.61 -3.86 -5.66
C GLU A 75 14.98 -4.14 -4.29
N GLN A 76 13.68 -4.41 -4.24
CA GLN A 76 12.95 -4.46 -2.97
C GLN A 76 12.33 -5.81 -2.63
N LEU A 77 12.13 -6.68 -3.63
CA LEU A 77 11.51 -7.99 -3.43
C LEU A 77 12.46 -9.19 -3.65
N PRO A 78 13.79 -9.08 -3.45
CA PRO A 78 14.63 -10.26 -3.57
C PRO A 78 14.28 -11.30 -2.50
N GLN A 79 14.48 -12.55 -2.82
CA GLN A 79 14.23 -13.66 -1.91
C GLN A 79 15.03 -13.54 -0.61
N GLU A 80 16.20 -12.94 -0.66
CA GLU A 80 17.07 -12.69 0.50
C GLU A 80 16.41 -11.81 1.57
N THR A 81 15.44 -10.99 1.19
CA THR A 81 14.68 -10.13 2.12
C THR A 81 13.38 -10.78 2.60
N GLY A 82 13.20 -12.06 2.35
CA GLY A 82 12.04 -12.82 2.81
C GLY A 82 10.83 -12.81 1.87
N TRP A 83 10.93 -12.16 0.72
CA TRP A 83 9.86 -12.14 -0.27
C TRP A 83 9.90 -13.39 -1.14
N LEU A 84 8.79 -14.14 -1.15
CA LEU A 84 8.64 -15.36 -1.95
C LEU A 84 7.61 -15.12 -3.04
N LYS A 85 8.01 -15.39 -4.28
CA LYS A 85 7.09 -15.37 -5.42
C LYS A 85 6.13 -16.54 -5.34
N LYS A 86 4.84 -16.28 -5.49
CA LYS A 86 3.78 -17.28 -5.50
C LYS A 86 3.15 -17.38 -6.89
N ASN A 87 2.65 -18.55 -7.22
CA ASN A 87 1.86 -18.73 -8.42
C ASN A 87 0.45 -18.17 -8.17
N PRO A 88 -0.08 -17.28 -9.04
CA PRO A 88 -1.42 -16.74 -8.85
C PRO A 88 -2.53 -17.79 -8.93
N ALA A 89 -2.26 -18.96 -9.51
CA ALA A 89 -3.20 -20.07 -9.53
C ALA A 89 -3.30 -20.81 -8.19
N ASP A 90 -2.33 -20.63 -7.29
CA ASP A 90 -2.37 -21.24 -5.97
C ASP A 90 -3.46 -20.57 -5.13
N LYS A 91 -4.12 -21.39 -4.30
CA LYS A 91 -5.10 -20.85 -3.36
C LYS A 91 -4.39 -20.11 -2.23
N LEU A 92 -4.53 -18.80 -2.24
CA LEU A 92 -3.99 -17.94 -1.19
C LEU A 92 -5.14 -17.55 -0.24
N TYR A 93 -5.01 -17.97 1.01
CA TYR A 93 -6.08 -17.80 2.00
C TYR A 93 -5.96 -16.51 2.83
N PHE A 94 -5.16 -15.55 2.37
CA PHE A 94 -5.01 -14.29 3.08
C PHE A 94 -6.15 -13.34 2.73
N PRO A 95 -6.71 -12.60 3.71
CA PRO A 95 -7.75 -11.62 3.43
C PRO A 95 -7.31 -10.56 2.41
N GLY A 96 -8.15 -10.29 1.45
CA GLY A 96 -7.96 -9.23 0.47
C GLY A 96 -7.06 -9.55 -0.72
N ILE A 97 -6.32 -10.66 -0.70
CA ILE A 97 -5.41 -11.00 -1.80
C ILE A 97 -6.15 -11.66 -2.98
N SER A 98 -7.13 -12.51 -2.70
CA SER A 98 -7.87 -13.23 -3.74
C SER A 98 -8.67 -12.31 -4.66
N GLU A 99 -9.14 -11.18 -4.14
CA GLU A 99 -9.95 -10.21 -4.88
C GLU A 99 -9.15 -9.47 -5.95
N VAL A 100 -7.83 -9.38 -5.79
CA VAL A 100 -6.95 -8.64 -6.70
C VAL A 100 -6.01 -9.56 -7.47
N THR A 101 -6.02 -10.86 -7.20
CA THR A 101 -5.21 -11.86 -7.86
C THR A 101 -5.94 -12.42 -9.08
N THR A 102 -5.27 -12.37 -10.24
CA THR A 102 -5.75 -12.93 -11.49
C THR A 102 -4.62 -13.78 -12.10
N PRO A 103 -4.88 -14.59 -13.14
CA PRO A 103 -3.82 -15.37 -13.79
C PRO A 103 -2.66 -14.52 -14.35
N ASP A 104 -2.92 -13.24 -14.62
CA ASP A 104 -1.93 -12.32 -15.18
C ASP A 104 -1.14 -11.53 -14.13
N THR A 105 -1.48 -11.68 -12.85
CA THR A 105 -0.82 -10.93 -11.78
C THR A 105 0.46 -11.61 -11.31
N GLU A 106 1.39 -10.81 -10.81
CA GLU A 106 2.56 -11.27 -10.08
C GLU A 106 2.32 -11.13 -8.59
N VAL A 107 2.55 -12.19 -7.83
CA VAL A 107 2.23 -12.30 -6.41
C VAL A 107 3.48 -12.60 -5.60
N TYR A 108 3.73 -11.81 -4.57
CA TYR A 108 4.80 -12.01 -3.61
C TYR A 108 4.24 -12.00 -2.20
N VAL A 109 4.76 -12.88 -1.35
CA VAL A 109 4.33 -13.00 0.04
C VAL A 109 5.56 -13.02 0.93
N ASN A 110 5.47 -12.35 2.07
CA ASN A 110 6.51 -12.33 3.09
C ASN A 110 5.91 -12.72 4.44
N THR A 111 6.40 -13.83 5.00
CA THR A 111 5.94 -14.39 6.27
C THR A 111 7.00 -14.31 7.37
N ASP A 112 8.03 -13.49 7.19
CA ASP A 112 9.16 -13.39 8.13
C ASP A 112 8.77 -12.80 9.49
N LEU A 113 7.72 -11.98 9.53
CA LEU A 113 7.24 -11.41 10.78
C LEU A 113 6.25 -12.39 11.47
N PRO A 114 6.42 -12.64 12.80
CA PRO A 114 5.62 -13.66 13.48
C PRO A 114 4.14 -13.33 13.60
N TYR A 115 3.76 -12.04 13.54
CA TYR A 115 2.37 -11.61 13.73
C TYR A 115 1.76 -10.97 12.49
N ARG A 116 2.47 -10.98 11.38
CA ARG A 116 2.03 -10.27 10.18
C ARG A 116 2.49 -10.98 8.91
N VAL A 117 1.54 -11.21 8.02
CA VAL A 117 1.81 -11.61 6.65
C VAL A 117 1.68 -10.40 5.75
N ARG A 118 2.70 -10.13 4.94
CA ARG A 118 2.72 -9.03 3.97
C ARG A 118 2.67 -9.62 2.57
N TRP A 119 1.99 -8.94 1.67
CA TRP A 119 1.86 -9.41 0.31
C TRP A 119 1.88 -8.26 -0.70
N VAL A 120 2.35 -8.56 -1.89
CA VAL A 120 2.40 -7.65 -3.03
C VAL A 120 1.76 -8.35 -4.22
N VAL A 121 0.82 -7.67 -4.86
CA VAL A 121 0.19 -8.13 -6.10
C VAL A 121 0.31 -7.02 -7.13
N TYR A 122 0.84 -7.35 -8.30
CA TYR A 122 0.96 -6.42 -9.40
C TYR A 122 0.23 -6.93 -10.64
N ASN A 123 -0.62 -6.08 -11.22
CA ASN A 123 -1.32 -6.39 -12.46
C ASN A 123 -0.72 -5.55 -13.61
N PRO A 124 0.04 -6.15 -14.54
CA PRO A 124 0.66 -5.42 -15.63
C PRO A 124 -0.33 -4.89 -16.65
N LYS A 125 -1.53 -5.47 -16.74
CA LYS A 125 -2.57 -5.02 -17.67
C LYS A 125 -3.24 -3.74 -17.21
N THR A 126 -3.50 -3.60 -15.92
CA THR A 126 -4.12 -2.42 -15.33
C THR A 126 -3.10 -1.42 -14.78
N GLU A 127 -1.84 -1.83 -14.69
CA GLU A 127 -0.75 -1.06 -14.07
C GLU A 127 -1.07 -0.68 -12.62
N LEU A 128 -1.75 -1.57 -11.91
CA LEU A 128 -2.10 -1.41 -10.49
C LEU A 128 -1.21 -2.30 -9.62
N LEU A 129 -0.63 -1.67 -8.62
CA LEU A 129 0.14 -2.32 -7.56
C LEU A 129 -0.69 -2.32 -6.28
N TYR A 130 -0.82 -3.49 -5.68
CA TYR A 130 -1.48 -3.65 -4.39
C TYR A 130 -0.45 -4.09 -3.35
N LEU A 131 -0.39 -3.37 -2.25
CA LEU A 131 0.39 -3.73 -1.07
C LEU A 131 -0.58 -4.01 0.07
N GLY A 132 -0.49 -5.19 0.63
CA GLY A 132 -1.38 -5.56 1.70
C GLY A 132 -0.66 -6.30 2.83
N TYR A 133 -1.27 -6.25 4.01
CA TYR A 133 -0.84 -7.03 5.13
C TYR A 133 -2.03 -7.60 5.89
N TYR A 134 -1.77 -8.68 6.58
CA TYR A 134 -2.72 -9.34 7.44
C TYR A 134 -2.04 -9.63 8.78
N SER A 135 -2.65 -9.21 9.86
CA SER A 135 -2.18 -9.48 11.23
C SER A 135 -2.98 -10.62 11.85
N HIS A 136 -2.28 -11.58 12.44
CA HIS A 136 -2.91 -12.74 13.09
C HIS A 136 -2.40 -12.96 14.51
#